data_cc985ef6a63f8e8590dee5f25af414a6
#
_entry.id   cc985ef6a63f8e8590dee5f25af414a6
#
_cell.length_a   1.000
_cell.length_b   1.000
_cell.length_c   1.000
_cell.angle_alpha   90.00
_cell.angle_beta   90.00
_cell.angle_gamma   90.00
#
_symmetry.space_group_name_H-M   'P 1'
#
loop_
_entity.id
_entity.type
_entity.pdbx_description
1 polymer ?
#
loop_
_entity_poly.entity_id
_entity_poly.type
_entity_poly.pdbx_seq_one_letter_code
_entity_poly.pdbx_strand_id
1 'polypeptide(L)'
;SLQLNSLGCPTCRPAYRETLRKWLSELDESALCEDCRRRMVTNPLRVLDCKVPSCREHTAEAPKILDHNCPDCAAHFETVRRLLDAEKVPYVINHRLVRGLDYYTRTTFEIVSDQIGAQGTVAGGGRYDGLVEQLGGPNVSGLGFACGMERLALLLPQPEAGADRPDFFTVVLTDVARDAAYALTQALRDAGFRGEMGFSSRSIKSAMRQAGKSGARFCLLIGEDELAAQTVMLKNMDSGEQSSVAFADVVARLQK
;
A
#
# COMPACT_ATOMS: atom_id res chain seq x y z
N SER A 1 -15.06 4.97 -0.98
CA SER A 1 -15.74 5.69 -2.08
C SER A 1 -14.86 5.81 -3.30
N LEU A 2 -15.44 5.75 -4.50
CA LEU A 2 -14.79 6.06 -5.77
C LEU A 2 -14.89 7.56 -6.02
N GLN A 3 -13.76 8.24 -6.19
CA GLN A 3 -13.69 9.65 -6.54
C GLN A 3 -13.19 9.82 -7.97
N LEU A 4 -13.83 10.68 -8.73
CA LEU A 4 -13.54 10.93 -10.15
C LEU A 4 -13.25 12.40 -10.40
N ASN A 5 -12.37 12.67 -11.36
CA ASN A 5 -12.18 13.99 -11.97
C ASN A 5 -11.69 13.84 -13.41
N SER A 6 -11.70 14.94 -14.16
CA SER A 6 -10.98 15.07 -15.42
C SER A 6 -9.80 16.02 -15.22
N LEU A 7 -8.66 15.69 -15.81
CA LEU A 7 -7.50 16.58 -15.87
C LEU A 7 -7.38 17.30 -17.23
N GLY A 8 -8.40 17.16 -18.06
CA GLY A 8 -8.38 17.68 -19.41
C GLY A 8 -7.32 17.04 -20.31
N CYS A 9 -7.24 17.50 -21.54
CA CYS A 9 -6.24 17.08 -22.51
C CYS A 9 -5.22 18.22 -22.77
N PRO A 10 -4.16 17.99 -23.58
CA PRO A 10 -3.23 19.04 -23.95
C PRO A 10 -3.87 20.28 -24.59
N THR A 11 -5.06 20.16 -25.15
CA THR A 11 -5.81 21.28 -25.77
C THR A 11 -6.49 22.17 -24.72
N CYS A 12 -7.20 21.58 -23.75
CA CYS A 12 -8.02 22.37 -22.80
C CYS A 12 -7.30 22.69 -21.47
N ARG A 13 -6.33 21.88 -21.04
CA ARG A 13 -5.60 22.08 -19.79
C ARG A 13 -4.83 23.40 -19.72
N PRO A 14 -4.15 23.89 -20.76
CA PRO A 14 -3.43 25.16 -20.70
C PRO A 14 -4.31 26.35 -20.34
N ALA A 15 -5.48 26.47 -20.97
CA ALA A 15 -6.45 27.54 -20.67
C ALA A 15 -6.94 27.47 -19.23
N TYR A 16 -7.25 26.27 -18.73
CA TYR A 16 -7.63 26.09 -17.34
C TYR A 16 -6.50 26.47 -16.37
N ARG A 17 -5.25 26.07 -16.66
CA ARG A 17 -4.09 26.43 -15.81
C ARG A 17 -3.92 27.94 -15.70
N GLU A 18 -4.14 28.66 -16.79
CA GLU A 18 -4.05 30.12 -16.79
C GLU A 18 -5.17 30.75 -15.96
N THR A 19 -6.41 30.27 -16.13
CA THR A 19 -7.55 30.72 -15.30
C THR A 19 -7.30 30.45 -13.82
N LEU A 20 -6.83 29.25 -13.49
CA LEU A 20 -6.51 28.88 -12.09
C LEU A 20 -5.37 29.74 -11.55
N ARG A 21 -4.31 29.98 -12.33
CA ARG A 21 -3.18 30.82 -11.90
C ARG A 21 -3.62 32.25 -11.59
N LYS A 22 -4.43 32.83 -12.49
CA LYS A 22 -4.98 34.16 -12.29
C LYS A 22 -5.82 34.21 -11.01
N TRP A 23 -6.72 33.26 -10.83
CA TRP A 23 -7.57 33.20 -9.63
C TRP A 23 -6.74 33.02 -8.35
N LEU A 24 -5.72 32.15 -8.37
CA LEU A 24 -4.82 31.97 -7.21
C LEU A 24 -4.02 33.24 -6.87
N SER A 25 -3.65 34.05 -7.87
CA SER A 25 -2.90 35.30 -7.64
C SER A 25 -3.73 36.39 -6.98
N GLU A 26 -5.06 36.24 -6.93
CA GLU A 26 -5.99 37.16 -6.25
C GLU A 26 -6.22 36.76 -4.77
N LEU A 27 -5.71 35.60 -4.34
CA LEU A 27 -5.82 35.15 -2.96
C LEU A 27 -4.79 35.80 -2.04
N ASP A 28 -5.13 35.90 -0.75
CA ASP A 28 -4.15 36.24 0.28
C ASP A 28 -3.15 35.09 0.48
N GLU A 29 -1.93 35.31 0.01
CA GLU A 29 -0.84 34.34 0.14
C GLU A 29 -0.51 33.99 1.60
N SER A 30 -0.77 34.90 2.56
CA SER A 30 -0.49 34.65 3.97
C SER A 30 -1.36 33.53 4.55
N ALA A 31 -2.53 33.28 3.97
CA ALA A 31 -3.45 32.21 4.35
C ALA A 31 -3.04 30.83 3.82
N LEU A 32 -2.07 30.79 2.91
CA LEU A 32 -1.60 29.55 2.28
C LEU A 32 -0.31 29.05 2.93
N CYS A 33 -0.18 27.72 3.03
CA CYS A 33 1.06 27.11 3.51
C CYS A 33 2.22 27.38 2.52
N GLU A 34 3.45 27.25 3.00
CA GLU A 34 4.67 27.48 2.22
C GLU A 34 4.69 26.67 0.92
N ASP A 35 4.32 25.38 0.98
CA ASP A 35 4.23 24.53 -0.20
C ASP A 35 3.23 25.05 -1.23
N CYS A 36 2.06 25.54 -0.79
CA CYS A 36 1.06 26.09 -1.71
C CYS A 36 1.55 27.39 -2.36
N ARG A 37 2.19 28.28 -1.64
CA ARG A 37 2.80 29.49 -2.19
C ARG A 37 3.82 29.15 -3.30
N ARG A 38 4.69 28.17 -3.07
CA ARG A 38 5.62 27.69 -4.10
C ARG A 38 4.90 27.07 -5.30
N ARG A 39 3.85 26.26 -5.05
CA ARG A 39 3.06 25.56 -6.08
C ARG A 39 2.23 26.49 -6.95
N MET A 40 1.78 27.63 -6.46
CA MET A 40 1.06 28.62 -7.27
C MET A 40 1.85 29.00 -8.54
N VAL A 41 3.17 29.09 -8.43
CA VAL A 41 4.06 29.43 -9.54
C VAL A 41 4.46 28.17 -10.34
N THR A 42 4.88 27.11 -9.66
CA THR A 42 5.50 25.92 -10.30
C THR A 42 4.46 24.94 -10.86
N ASN A 43 3.40 24.66 -10.10
CA ASN A 43 2.32 23.74 -10.51
C ASN A 43 1.02 24.09 -9.80
N PRO A 44 0.23 25.05 -10.31
CA PRO A 44 -0.97 25.55 -9.64
C PRO A 44 -2.03 24.48 -9.37
N LEU A 45 -2.12 23.43 -10.21
CA LEU A 45 -3.03 22.30 -9.99
C LEU A 45 -2.78 21.63 -8.63
N ARG A 46 -1.52 21.55 -8.17
CA ARG A 46 -1.15 20.91 -6.91
C ARG A 46 -1.60 21.68 -5.67
N VAL A 47 -2.00 22.94 -5.81
CA VAL A 47 -2.61 23.71 -4.73
C VAL A 47 -3.97 23.12 -4.33
N LEU A 48 -4.72 22.63 -5.32
CA LEU A 48 -6.04 22.02 -5.10
C LEU A 48 -5.96 20.73 -4.26
N ASP A 49 -4.83 20.00 -4.31
CA ASP A 49 -4.61 18.77 -3.54
C ASP A 49 -4.05 19.01 -2.13
N CYS A 50 -3.93 20.25 -1.70
CA CYS A 50 -3.41 20.56 -0.36
C CYS A 50 -4.31 19.99 0.74
N LYS A 51 -3.68 19.37 1.76
CA LYS A 51 -4.39 18.79 2.91
C LYS A 51 -4.47 19.73 4.11
N VAL A 52 -3.76 20.86 4.06
CA VAL A 52 -3.79 21.88 5.13
C VAL A 52 -5.17 22.53 5.17
N PRO A 53 -5.86 22.55 6.32
CA PRO A 53 -7.25 23.03 6.42
C PRO A 53 -7.42 24.47 5.91
N SER A 54 -6.55 25.41 6.30
CA SER A 54 -6.61 26.79 5.84
C SER A 54 -6.49 26.89 4.31
N CYS A 55 -5.55 26.17 3.69
CA CYS A 55 -5.42 26.15 2.24
C CYS A 55 -6.68 25.60 1.57
N ARG A 56 -7.29 24.57 2.15
CA ARG A 56 -8.52 23.96 1.60
C ARG A 56 -9.70 24.94 1.65
N GLU A 57 -9.83 25.66 2.73
CA GLU A 57 -10.86 26.67 2.92
C GLU A 57 -10.71 27.82 1.90
N HIS A 58 -9.51 28.42 1.82
CA HIS A 58 -9.24 29.52 0.90
C HIS A 58 -9.27 29.15 -0.58
N THR A 59 -9.15 27.85 -0.90
CA THR A 59 -9.25 27.35 -2.28
C THR A 59 -10.54 26.59 -2.54
N ALA A 60 -11.57 26.73 -1.71
CA ALA A 60 -12.85 26.04 -1.88
C ALA A 60 -13.54 26.44 -3.18
N GLU A 61 -13.51 27.72 -3.52
CA GLU A 61 -14.17 28.31 -4.70
C GLU A 61 -13.27 28.35 -5.95
N ALA A 62 -12.18 27.58 -5.94
CA ALA A 62 -11.29 27.54 -7.10
C ALA A 62 -12.03 27.10 -8.38
N PRO A 63 -11.66 27.63 -9.55
CA PRO A 63 -12.22 27.20 -10.82
C PRO A 63 -12.13 25.69 -11.00
N LYS A 64 -13.18 25.08 -11.53
CA LYS A 64 -13.26 23.63 -11.74
C LYS A 64 -12.81 23.28 -13.15
N ILE A 65 -11.93 22.30 -13.28
CA ILE A 65 -11.42 21.90 -14.61
C ILE A 65 -12.52 21.37 -15.53
N LEU A 66 -13.57 20.79 -14.96
CA LEU A 66 -14.71 20.28 -15.76
C LEU A 66 -15.42 21.39 -16.54
N ASP A 67 -15.44 22.62 -16.04
CA ASP A 67 -16.05 23.78 -16.70
C ASP A 67 -15.17 24.31 -17.86
N HIS A 68 -13.93 23.83 -17.95
CA HIS A 68 -12.94 24.21 -18.97
C HIS A 68 -12.59 23.06 -19.94
N ASN A 69 -13.26 21.92 -19.82
CA ASN A 69 -13.05 20.80 -20.73
C ASN A 69 -13.46 21.18 -22.16
N CYS A 70 -12.64 20.79 -23.15
CA CYS A 70 -13.06 20.84 -24.53
C CYS A 70 -14.21 19.83 -24.77
N PRO A 71 -14.97 19.97 -25.89
CA PRO A 71 -16.09 19.08 -26.16
C PRO A 71 -15.75 17.60 -26.11
N ASP A 72 -14.58 17.20 -26.62
CA ASP A 72 -14.12 15.80 -26.59
C ASP A 72 -13.85 15.29 -25.17
N CYS A 73 -13.26 16.13 -24.29
CA CYS A 73 -13.03 15.76 -22.90
C CYS A 73 -14.34 15.69 -22.12
N ALA A 74 -15.28 16.59 -22.40
CA ALA A 74 -16.60 16.59 -21.77
C ALA A 74 -17.38 15.33 -22.16
N ALA A 75 -17.46 15.02 -23.48
CA ALA A 75 -18.13 13.83 -23.97
C ALA A 75 -17.52 12.53 -23.45
N HIS A 76 -16.17 12.48 -23.39
CA HIS A 76 -15.47 11.33 -22.78
C HIS A 76 -15.84 11.15 -21.32
N PHE A 77 -15.80 12.23 -20.52
CA PHE A 77 -16.08 12.16 -19.09
C PHE A 77 -17.53 11.78 -18.82
N GLU A 78 -18.47 12.31 -19.62
CA GLU A 78 -19.89 11.94 -19.56
C GLU A 78 -20.11 10.45 -19.91
N THR A 79 -19.37 9.93 -20.90
CA THR A 79 -19.42 8.49 -21.21
C THR A 79 -18.97 7.64 -20.05
N VAL A 80 -17.88 8.03 -19.35
CA VAL A 80 -17.41 7.32 -18.15
C VAL A 80 -18.49 7.31 -17.07
N ARG A 81 -19.11 8.46 -16.79
CA ARG A 81 -20.19 8.59 -15.80
C ARG A 81 -21.37 7.69 -16.14
N ARG A 82 -21.86 7.79 -17.36
CA ARG A 82 -23.00 6.98 -17.85
C ARG A 82 -22.75 5.47 -17.73
N LEU A 83 -21.52 5.01 -18.00
CA LEU A 83 -21.16 3.60 -17.85
C LEU A 83 -21.11 3.18 -16.38
N LEU A 84 -20.57 4.00 -15.49
CA LEU A 84 -20.60 3.73 -14.04
C LEU A 84 -22.02 3.70 -13.50
N ASP A 85 -22.87 4.61 -13.96
CA ASP A 85 -24.30 4.66 -13.58
C ASP A 85 -25.02 3.39 -14.06
N ALA A 86 -24.75 2.93 -15.29
CA ALA A 86 -25.33 1.69 -15.84
C ALA A 86 -24.93 0.46 -15.03
N GLU A 87 -23.68 0.40 -14.56
CA GLU A 87 -23.16 -0.66 -13.71
C GLU A 87 -23.49 -0.45 -12.22
N LYS A 88 -24.23 0.62 -11.87
CA LYS A 88 -24.61 0.99 -10.50
C LYS A 88 -23.40 1.14 -9.55
N VAL A 89 -22.26 1.59 -10.08
CA VAL A 89 -21.07 1.89 -9.30
C VAL A 89 -21.19 3.30 -8.74
N PRO A 90 -21.33 3.48 -7.40
CA PRO A 90 -21.43 4.80 -6.82
C PRO A 90 -20.10 5.55 -6.89
N TYR A 91 -20.12 6.81 -7.26
CA TYR A 91 -18.95 7.67 -7.34
C TYR A 91 -19.25 9.10 -6.89
N VAL A 92 -18.20 9.85 -6.60
CA VAL A 92 -18.26 11.27 -6.25
C VAL A 92 -17.36 12.05 -7.21
N ILE A 93 -17.86 13.14 -7.76
CA ILE A 93 -17.03 14.07 -8.53
C ILE A 93 -16.20 14.91 -7.53
N ASN A 94 -14.88 14.74 -7.58
CA ASN A 94 -13.96 15.50 -6.75
C ASN A 94 -13.11 16.44 -7.61
N HIS A 95 -13.53 17.69 -7.72
CA HIS A 95 -12.84 18.74 -8.50
C HIS A 95 -11.42 19.03 -8.01
N ARG A 96 -11.09 18.64 -6.78
CA ARG A 96 -9.78 18.80 -6.17
C ARG A 96 -8.84 17.62 -6.41
N LEU A 97 -9.36 16.53 -7.02
CA LEU A 97 -8.56 15.36 -7.34
C LEU A 97 -7.61 15.68 -8.49
N VAL A 98 -6.34 15.80 -8.16
CA VAL A 98 -5.22 15.95 -9.11
C VAL A 98 -4.19 14.87 -8.85
N ARG A 99 -3.38 14.57 -9.87
CA ARG A 99 -2.34 13.53 -9.77
C ARG A 99 -0.96 14.15 -9.62
N GLY A 100 -0.07 13.42 -8.96
CA GLY A 100 1.33 13.84 -8.73
C GLY A 100 2.22 13.84 -9.97
N LEU A 101 1.74 13.27 -11.08
CA LEU A 101 2.51 13.04 -12.29
C LEU A 101 1.83 13.74 -13.48
N ASP A 102 2.60 14.39 -14.32
CA ASP A 102 2.10 15.26 -15.38
C ASP A 102 1.61 14.51 -16.63
N TYR A 103 1.90 13.21 -16.73
CA TYR A 103 1.50 12.38 -17.86
C TYR A 103 0.00 12.03 -17.88
N TYR A 104 -0.72 12.20 -16.76
CA TYR A 104 -2.15 11.94 -16.74
C TYR A 104 -2.94 12.91 -17.62
N THR A 105 -3.93 12.37 -18.33
CA THR A 105 -4.85 13.09 -19.19
C THR A 105 -6.28 12.64 -18.95
N ARG A 106 -7.26 13.53 -19.25
CA ARG A 106 -8.69 13.20 -19.15
C ARG A 106 -9.05 12.62 -17.78
N THR A 107 -9.66 11.44 -17.73
CA THR A 107 -10.19 10.84 -16.49
C THR A 107 -9.08 10.41 -15.54
N THR A 108 -9.21 10.80 -14.29
CA THR A 108 -8.45 10.32 -13.14
C THR A 108 -9.41 9.87 -12.05
N PHE A 109 -8.97 8.92 -11.23
CA PHE A 109 -9.77 8.40 -10.13
C PHE A 109 -8.93 8.02 -8.92
N GLU A 110 -9.59 7.99 -7.78
CA GLU A 110 -9.08 7.42 -6.53
C GLU A 110 -10.17 6.63 -5.83
N ILE A 111 -9.79 5.50 -5.24
CA ILE A 111 -10.61 4.76 -4.29
C ILE A 111 -10.14 5.16 -2.90
N VAL A 112 -11.07 5.71 -2.12
CA VAL A 112 -10.78 6.30 -0.81
C VAL A 112 -11.58 5.59 0.26
N SER A 113 -10.90 5.25 1.37
CA SER A 113 -11.51 4.78 2.61
C SER A 113 -11.33 5.82 3.70
N ASP A 114 -12.34 6.02 4.52
CA ASP A 114 -12.32 6.85 5.72
C ASP A 114 -11.80 6.10 6.97
N GLN A 115 -11.65 4.78 6.87
CA GLN A 115 -11.20 3.92 7.96
C GLN A 115 -9.69 3.98 8.26
N ILE A 116 -8.88 4.49 7.31
CA ILE A 116 -7.41 4.56 7.44
C ILE A 116 -6.88 6.00 7.61
N GLY A 117 -7.72 6.90 8.09
CA GLY A 117 -7.34 8.27 8.48
C GLY A 117 -7.04 9.20 7.30
N ALA A 118 -6.18 10.20 7.52
CA ALA A 118 -5.96 11.32 6.60
C ALA A 118 -5.39 10.94 5.21
N GLN A 119 -4.79 9.76 5.08
CA GLN A 119 -4.27 9.23 3.82
C GLN A 119 -5.14 8.10 3.27
N GLY A 120 -6.44 8.33 3.23
CA GLY A 120 -7.46 7.34 2.88
C GLY A 120 -7.42 6.75 1.48
N THR A 121 -6.60 7.26 0.56
CA THR A 121 -6.50 6.72 -0.80
C THR A 121 -5.85 5.34 -0.80
N VAL A 122 -6.61 4.29 -1.12
CA VAL A 122 -6.14 2.90 -1.20
C VAL A 122 -5.73 2.47 -2.60
N ALA A 123 -6.36 3.06 -3.62
CA ALA A 123 -6.00 2.87 -5.03
C ALA A 123 -6.19 4.16 -5.81
N GLY A 124 -5.45 4.34 -6.86
CA GLY A 124 -5.62 5.49 -7.72
C GLY A 124 -4.96 5.31 -9.07
N GLY A 125 -5.55 5.93 -10.06
CA GLY A 125 -5.12 5.80 -11.44
C GLY A 125 -5.76 6.82 -12.36
N GLY A 126 -5.71 6.51 -13.64
CA GLY A 126 -6.30 7.34 -14.66
C GLY A 126 -5.73 7.07 -16.05
N ARG A 127 -6.11 7.91 -16.97
CA ARG A 127 -5.70 7.87 -18.37
C ARG A 127 -4.41 8.66 -18.60
N TYR A 128 -3.54 8.19 -19.48
CA TYR A 128 -2.25 8.81 -19.81
C TYR A 128 -1.86 8.59 -21.28
N ASP A 129 -2.61 9.16 -22.19
CA ASP A 129 -2.52 8.93 -23.65
C ASP A 129 -1.14 9.27 -24.25
N GLY A 130 -0.41 10.24 -23.72
CA GLY A 130 0.88 10.65 -24.28
C GLY A 130 2.09 9.92 -23.71
N LEU A 131 1.91 9.01 -22.74
CA LEU A 131 3.07 8.43 -22.02
C LEU A 131 3.89 7.49 -22.90
N VAL A 132 3.24 6.63 -23.68
CA VAL A 132 3.94 5.66 -24.54
C VAL A 132 4.77 6.38 -25.59
N GLU A 133 4.22 7.45 -26.21
CA GLU A 133 4.92 8.29 -27.18
C GLU A 133 6.11 9.02 -26.55
N GLN A 134 5.96 9.55 -25.33
CA GLN A 134 7.08 10.18 -24.59
C GLN A 134 8.22 9.19 -24.28
N LEU A 135 7.94 7.90 -24.18
CA LEU A 135 8.91 6.83 -23.98
C LEU A 135 9.48 6.27 -25.29
N GLY A 136 9.14 6.90 -26.43
CA GLY A 136 9.65 6.49 -27.76
C GLY A 136 8.82 5.41 -28.45
N GLY A 137 7.65 5.06 -27.91
CA GLY A 137 6.71 4.12 -28.51
C GLY A 137 5.68 4.79 -29.46
N PRO A 138 4.74 4.01 -29.98
CA PRO A 138 3.68 4.55 -30.84
C PRO A 138 2.67 5.39 -30.06
N ASN A 139 1.96 6.28 -30.76
CA ASN A 139 0.88 7.06 -30.16
C ASN A 139 -0.33 6.16 -29.87
N VAL A 140 -0.42 5.66 -28.66
CA VAL A 140 -1.52 4.83 -28.17
C VAL A 140 -2.04 5.37 -26.85
N SER A 141 -3.34 5.18 -26.63
CA SER A 141 -3.96 5.51 -25.34
C SER A 141 -3.50 4.56 -24.25
N GLY A 142 -3.26 5.12 -23.07
CA GLY A 142 -2.90 4.35 -21.87
C GLY A 142 -3.90 4.58 -20.74
N LEU A 143 -4.13 3.53 -19.96
CA LEU A 143 -4.89 3.54 -18.73
C LEU A 143 -4.22 2.62 -17.72
N GLY A 144 -4.13 3.04 -16.48
CA GLY A 144 -3.63 2.18 -15.41
C GLY A 144 -3.92 2.72 -14.03
N PHE A 145 -3.67 1.87 -13.06
CA PHE A 145 -3.84 2.21 -11.65
C PHE A 145 -2.85 1.43 -10.78
N ALA A 146 -2.68 1.90 -9.56
CA ALA A 146 -1.93 1.21 -8.52
C ALA A 146 -2.74 1.16 -7.22
N CYS A 147 -2.53 0.10 -6.43
CA CYS A 147 -3.11 -0.09 -5.11
C CYS A 147 -1.99 -0.12 -4.06
N GLY A 148 -2.23 0.49 -2.91
CA GLY A 148 -1.35 0.33 -1.75
C GLY A 148 -1.68 -0.98 -1.02
N MET A 149 -0.81 -1.99 -1.12
CA MET A 149 -1.04 -3.30 -0.47
C MET A 149 -1.17 -3.16 1.04
N GLU A 150 -0.31 -2.37 1.68
CA GLU A 150 -0.35 -2.12 3.12
C GLU A 150 -1.65 -1.42 3.53
N ARG A 151 -2.14 -0.47 2.71
CA ARG A 151 -3.41 0.22 2.97
C ARG A 151 -4.61 -0.71 2.82
N LEU A 152 -4.58 -1.60 1.84
CA LEU A 152 -5.61 -2.64 1.69
C LEU A 152 -5.58 -3.62 2.87
N ALA A 153 -4.39 -4.03 3.32
CA ALA A 153 -4.24 -4.91 4.48
C ALA A 153 -4.79 -4.28 5.77
N LEU A 154 -4.66 -2.96 5.95
CA LEU A 154 -5.26 -2.24 7.09
C LEU A 154 -6.79 -2.25 7.09
N LEU A 155 -7.43 -2.46 5.94
CA LEU A 155 -8.89 -2.52 5.78
C LEU A 155 -9.44 -3.94 5.95
N LEU A 156 -8.58 -4.95 5.93
CA LEU A 156 -9.02 -6.33 6.18
C LEU A 156 -9.42 -6.49 7.64
N PRO A 157 -10.46 -7.29 7.93
CA PRO A 157 -10.78 -7.68 9.28
C PRO A 157 -9.53 -8.22 9.95
N GLN A 158 -9.23 -7.73 11.15
CA GLN A 158 -8.15 -8.33 11.94
C GLN A 158 -8.57 -9.76 12.28
N PRO A 159 -7.70 -10.77 12.06
CA PRO A 159 -8.02 -12.12 12.47
C PRO A 159 -8.32 -12.12 13.97
N GLU A 160 -9.31 -12.90 14.38
CA GLU A 160 -9.60 -13.10 15.80
C GLU A 160 -8.31 -13.48 16.53
N ALA A 161 -8.08 -12.92 17.71
CA ALA A 161 -6.89 -13.19 18.50
C ALA A 161 -6.79 -14.70 18.74
N GLY A 162 -5.81 -15.35 18.10
CA GLY A 162 -5.59 -16.80 18.16
C GLY A 162 -5.97 -17.60 16.90
N ALA A 163 -6.81 -17.08 16.00
CA ALA A 163 -7.19 -17.80 14.77
C ALA A 163 -6.01 -17.99 13.79
N ASP A 164 -4.98 -17.15 13.89
CA ASP A 164 -3.82 -17.13 12.99
C ASP A 164 -2.49 -17.33 13.74
N ARG A 165 -2.55 -18.02 14.87
CA ARG A 165 -1.35 -18.30 15.66
C ARG A 165 -0.38 -19.17 14.83
N PRO A 166 0.90 -18.76 14.67
CA PRO A 166 1.89 -19.59 14.02
C PRO A 166 2.06 -20.93 14.75
N ASP A 167 2.27 -21.99 13.98
CA ASP A 167 2.49 -23.31 14.58
C ASP A 167 3.88 -23.39 15.20
N PHE A 168 4.88 -22.77 14.55
CA PHE A 168 6.26 -22.86 15.05
C PHE A 168 7.07 -21.58 14.80
N PHE A 169 8.12 -21.43 15.62
CA PHE A 169 9.19 -20.44 15.44
C PHE A 169 10.54 -21.13 15.60
N THR A 170 11.38 -21.10 14.53
CA THR A 170 12.71 -21.69 14.56
C THR A 170 13.74 -20.70 15.06
N VAL A 171 14.45 -21.04 16.12
CA VAL A 171 15.54 -20.27 16.72
C VAL A 171 16.87 -20.86 16.28
N VAL A 172 17.70 -20.03 15.67
CA VAL A 172 19.09 -20.35 15.29
C VAL A 172 20.01 -19.78 16.35
N LEU A 173 20.71 -20.65 17.08
CA LEU A 173 21.60 -20.25 18.18
C LEU A 173 23.01 -19.91 17.70
N THR A 174 23.47 -20.53 16.61
CA THR A 174 24.80 -20.32 16.02
C THR A 174 24.72 -20.27 14.49
N ASP A 175 25.66 -19.59 13.87
CA ASP A 175 25.65 -19.46 12.39
C ASP A 175 25.83 -20.80 11.67
N VAL A 176 26.56 -21.76 12.26
CA VAL A 176 26.76 -23.10 11.68
C VAL A 176 25.47 -23.93 11.62
N ALA A 177 24.49 -23.65 12.50
CA ALA A 177 23.20 -24.33 12.50
C ALA A 177 22.18 -23.73 11.50
N ARG A 178 22.52 -22.63 10.82
CA ARG A 178 21.58 -21.88 9.98
C ARG A 178 21.00 -22.70 8.82
N ASP A 179 21.85 -23.44 8.13
CA ASP A 179 21.40 -24.21 6.95
C ASP A 179 20.47 -25.37 7.36
N ALA A 180 20.78 -26.04 8.48
CA ALA A 180 19.92 -27.08 9.04
C ALA A 180 18.58 -26.50 9.52
N ALA A 181 18.62 -25.35 10.22
CA ALA A 181 17.42 -24.64 10.67
C ALA A 181 16.54 -24.19 9.49
N TYR A 182 17.17 -23.70 8.42
CA TYR A 182 16.46 -23.33 7.20
C TYR A 182 15.79 -24.55 6.54
N ALA A 183 16.54 -25.64 6.36
CA ALA A 183 16.02 -26.87 5.75
C ALA A 183 14.84 -27.43 6.57
N LEU A 184 14.95 -27.48 7.90
CA LEU A 184 13.87 -27.92 8.78
C LEU A 184 12.65 -26.99 8.69
N THR A 185 12.87 -25.66 8.66
CA THR A 185 11.80 -24.68 8.51
C THR A 185 11.04 -24.88 7.19
N GLN A 186 11.75 -25.13 6.09
CA GLN A 186 11.09 -25.39 4.81
C GLN A 186 10.33 -26.72 4.82
N ALA A 187 10.91 -27.79 5.36
CA ALA A 187 10.22 -29.09 5.48
C ALA A 187 8.91 -28.97 6.28
N LEU A 188 8.88 -28.18 7.33
CA LEU A 188 7.65 -27.92 8.09
C LEU A 188 6.62 -27.12 7.26
N ARG A 189 7.06 -26.11 6.51
CA ARG A 189 6.18 -25.32 5.62
C ARG A 189 5.61 -26.19 4.51
N ASP A 190 6.42 -27.05 3.90
CA ASP A 190 6.00 -27.99 2.86
C ASP A 190 4.97 -29.01 3.40
N ALA A 191 5.07 -29.34 4.69
CA ALA A 191 4.08 -30.16 5.41
C ALA A 191 2.80 -29.40 5.83
N GLY A 192 2.68 -28.10 5.47
CA GLY A 192 1.51 -27.27 5.72
C GLY A 192 1.51 -26.49 7.05
N PHE A 193 2.59 -26.55 7.84
CA PHE A 193 2.71 -25.76 9.06
C PHE A 193 3.07 -24.32 8.77
N ARG A 194 2.47 -23.38 9.50
CA ARG A 194 2.76 -21.95 9.43
C ARG A 194 3.80 -21.58 10.47
N GLY A 195 4.91 -21.02 10.04
CA GLY A 195 5.95 -20.63 10.97
C GLY A 195 7.05 -19.78 10.36
N GLU A 196 7.86 -19.24 11.25
CA GLU A 196 8.95 -18.33 10.93
C GLU A 196 10.28 -18.88 11.45
N MET A 197 11.36 -18.44 10.81
CA MET A 197 12.72 -18.64 11.30
C MET A 197 13.28 -17.30 11.74
N GLY A 198 13.80 -17.24 12.97
CA GLY A 198 14.47 -16.06 13.49
C GLY A 198 15.77 -15.78 12.74
N PHE A 199 16.08 -14.51 12.52
CA PHE A 199 17.41 -14.08 12.15
C PHE A 199 18.36 -14.30 13.34
N SER A 200 19.66 -14.49 13.06
CA SER A 200 20.65 -14.77 14.12
C SER A 200 20.49 -13.86 15.33
N SER A 201 20.48 -14.43 16.51
CA SER A 201 20.34 -13.71 17.76
C SER A 201 21.68 -13.68 18.52
N ARG A 202 22.03 -12.53 19.09
CA ARG A 202 23.26 -12.39 19.90
C ARG A 202 23.23 -13.17 21.23
N SER A 203 22.06 -13.66 21.66
CA SER A 203 21.91 -14.45 22.88
C SER A 203 20.65 -15.29 22.89
N ILE A 204 20.66 -16.45 23.53
CA ILE A 204 19.51 -17.33 23.76
C ILE A 204 18.33 -16.57 24.35
N LYS A 205 18.58 -15.67 25.31
CA LYS A 205 17.54 -14.86 25.97
C LYS A 205 16.82 -13.95 24.95
N SER A 206 17.56 -13.35 24.00
CA SER A 206 16.98 -12.51 22.94
C SER A 206 16.17 -13.36 21.97
N ALA A 207 16.68 -14.53 21.57
CA ALA A 207 16.01 -15.45 20.66
C ALA A 207 14.70 -15.97 21.26
N MET A 208 14.71 -16.38 22.52
CA MET A 208 13.51 -16.83 23.24
C MET A 208 12.47 -15.71 23.40
N ARG A 209 12.91 -14.46 23.56
CA ARG A 209 11.99 -13.32 23.57
C ARG A 209 11.33 -13.09 22.21
N GLN A 210 12.05 -13.31 21.10
CA GLN A 210 11.47 -13.25 19.77
C GLN A 210 10.46 -14.37 19.56
N ALA A 211 10.81 -15.61 19.93
CA ALA A 211 9.89 -16.74 19.89
C ALA A 211 8.62 -16.48 20.71
N GLY A 212 8.74 -15.90 21.90
CA GLY A 212 7.57 -15.52 22.71
C GLY A 212 6.71 -14.42 22.04
N LYS A 213 7.34 -13.45 21.38
CA LYS A 213 6.61 -12.39 20.65
C LYS A 213 5.93 -12.86 19.39
N SER A 214 6.42 -13.91 18.73
CA SER A 214 5.79 -14.48 17.53
C SER A 214 4.42 -15.11 17.84
N GLY A 215 4.16 -15.47 19.10
CA GLY A 215 2.95 -16.17 19.50
C GLY A 215 2.90 -17.63 19.05
N ALA A 216 3.96 -18.18 18.46
CA ALA A 216 4.01 -19.55 17.97
C ALA A 216 3.70 -20.60 19.05
N ARG A 217 3.05 -21.71 18.66
CA ARG A 217 2.75 -22.82 19.59
C ARG A 217 4.00 -23.56 20.00
N PHE A 218 4.93 -23.75 19.09
CA PHE A 218 6.19 -24.45 19.31
C PHE A 218 7.38 -23.54 18.99
N CYS A 219 8.44 -23.72 19.77
CA CYS A 219 9.74 -23.12 19.49
C CYS A 219 10.76 -24.25 19.21
N LEU A 220 11.42 -24.17 18.07
CA LEU A 220 12.46 -25.10 17.65
C LEU A 220 13.82 -24.44 17.84
N LEU A 221 14.67 -24.96 18.72
CA LEU A 221 16.00 -24.40 18.98
C LEU A 221 17.05 -25.32 18.39
N ILE A 222 17.96 -24.75 17.62
CA ILE A 222 19.06 -25.47 16.97
C ILE A 222 20.36 -24.72 17.24
N GLY A 223 21.27 -25.35 17.91
CA GLY A 223 22.65 -24.95 18.16
C GLY A 223 23.66 -25.98 17.63
N GLU A 224 24.88 -25.88 18.07
CA GLU A 224 25.95 -26.82 17.67
C GLU A 224 25.72 -28.24 18.17
N ASP A 225 25.25 -28.35 19.41
CA ASP A 225 25.00 -29.68 20.04
C ASP A 225 23.83 -30.38 19.33
N GLU A 226 22.73 -29.64 19.04
CA GLU A 226 21.59 -30.19 18.32
C GLU A 226 21.96 -30.55 16.88
N LEU A 227 22.79 -29.74 16.24
CA LEU A 227 23.28 -30.05 14.89
C LEU A 227 24.13 -31.32 14.87
N ALA A 228 25.07 -31.45 15.82
CA ALA A 228 25.93 -32.62 15.91
C ALA A 228 25.13 -33.91 16.21
N ALA A 229 24.08 -33.80 17.02
CA ALA A 229 23.19 -34.90 17.36
C ALA A 229 22.10 -35.18 16.33
N GLN A 230 21.98 -34.37 15.26
CA GLN A 230 20.89 -34.41 14.28
C GLN A 230 19.50 -34.30 14.92
N THR A 231 19.38 -33.46 15.95
CA THR A 231 18.14 -33.22 16.70
C THR A 231 17.80 -31.75 16.75
N VAL A 232 16.61 -31.44 17.23
CA VAL A 232 16.17 -30.10 17.58
C VAL A 232 15.57 -30.12 18.98
N MET A 233 15.83 -29.10 19.77
CA MET A 233 15.10 -28.91 21.01
C MET A 233 13.73 -28.30 20.70
N LEU A 234 12.70 -29.11 20.82
CA LEU A 234 11.30 -28.71 20.63
C LEU A 234 10.72 -28.27 21.97
N LYS A 235 10.26 -27.02 22.05
CA LYS A 235 9.59 -26.48 23.24
C LYS A 235 8.14 -26.13 22.89
N ASN A 236 7.20 -26.67 23.64
CA ASN A 236 5.83 -26.21 23.65
C ASN A 236 5.74 -24.88 24.41
N MET A 237 5.28 -23.82 23.75
CA MET A 237 5.27 -22.48 24.34
C MET A 237 4.12 -22.25 25.33
N ASP A 238 3.10 -23.12 25.32
CA ASP A 238 1.98 -23.06 26.26
C ASP A 238 2.27 -23.83 27.53
N SER A 239 2.71 -25.10 27.43
CA SER A 239 3.01 -25.95 28.62
C SER A 239 4.41 -25.70 29.17
N GLY A 240 5.32 -25.18 28.37
CA GLY A 240 6.72 -25.05 28.72
C GLY A 240 7.54 -26.35 28.61
N GLU A 241 6.92 -27.46 28.27
CA GLU A 241 7.58 -28.74 28.05
C GLU A 241 8.61 -28.68 26.93
N GLN A 242 9.74 -29.35 27.16
CA GLN A 242 10.84 -29.43 26.17
C GLN A 242 11.22 -30.88 25.92
N SER A 243 11.50 -31.20 24.67
CA SER A 243 11.99 -32.53 24.27
C SER A 243 12.97 -32.42 23.11
N SER A 244 13.98 -33.27 23.11
CA SER A 244 14.87 -33.45 21.97
C SER A 244 14.19 -34.37 20.96
N VAL A 245 14.10 -33.91 19.68
CA VAL A 245 13.43 -34.64 18.59
C VAL A 245 14.39 -34.75 17.41
N ALA A 246 14.52 -35.91 16.81
CA ALA A 246 15.34 -36.04 15.59
C ALA A 246 14.76 -35.18 14.45
N PHE A 247 15.61 -34.56 13.63
CA PHE A 247 15.15 -33.70 12.51
C PHE A 247 14.12 -34.41 11.62
N ALA A 248 14.32 -35.72 11.34
CA ALA A 248 13.42 -36.50 10.52
C ALA A 248 12.02 -36.68 11.12
N ASP A 249 11.89 -36.59 12.44
CA ASP A 249 10.64 -36.88 13.17
C ASP A 249 9.85 -35.64 13.54
N VAL A 250 10.42 -34.43 13.34
CA VAL A 250 9.80 -33.16 13.80
C VAL A 250 8.44 -32.94 13.15
N VAL A 251 8.32 -33.17 11.84
CA VAL A 251 7.06 -33.01 11.09
C VAL A 251 5.97 -33.89 11.72
N ALA A 252 6.26 -35.17 11.92
CA ALA A 252 5.32 -36.12 12.51
C ALA A 252 4.99 -35.80 13.99
N ARG A 253 5.92 -35.17 14.70
CA ARG A 253 5.72 -34.74 16.10
C ARG A 253 4.78 -33.55 16.22
N LEU A 254 4.82 -32.60 15.28
CA LEU A 254 3.94 -31.42 15.27
C LEU A 254 2.52 -31.75 14.78
N GLN A 255 2.32 -32.87 14.07
CA GLN A 255 1.00 -33.33 13.60
C GLN A 255 0.13 -33.95 14.70
N LYS A 256 0.73 -34.30 15.84
CA LYS A 256 0.06 -34.90 17.01
C LYS A 256 -0.35 -33.81 18.01
#